data_693bed254959800e5675580a8fe06640
#
_entry.id   693bed254959800e5675580a8fe06640
#
_cell.length_a   1.000
_cell.length_b   1.000
_cell.length_c   1.000
_cell.angle_alpha   90.00
_cell.angle_beta   90.00
_cell.angle_gamma   90.00
#
_symmetry.space_group_name_H-M   'P 1'
#
loop_
_entity.id
_entity.type
_entity.pdbx_description
1 polymer ?
#
loop_
_entity_poly.entity_id
_entity_poly.type
_entity_poly.pdbx_seq_one_letter_code
_entity_poly.pdbx_strand_id
1 'polypeptide(L)'
;MEQPHTSAPLIQLEPNWALWWQGPLKPRQNEVLLSWLEEGFRQRHWAKGPSKKAMRCAIELFQNLTKHTSDVSLKMGYDRAGQCHLHAENNVAPAQWNGLHETLAPVVELDMTSLKALRLEKLEHGARSATGGAGLGLMDLRLCSRDNLAAECIPFESGGGKLRLHVVLNPKSD
;
A
#
# COMPACT_ATOMS: atom_id res chain seq x y z
N MET A 1 -6.68 -23.53 11.27
CA MET A 1 -6.18 -23.23 9.91
C MET A 1 -6.93 -22.00 9.46
N GLU A 2 -6.33 -20.81 9.72
CA GLU A 2 -6.93 -19.53 9.30
C GLU A 2 -6.84 -19.40 7.80
N GLN A 3 -7.97 -19.06 7.16
CA GLN A 3 -7.97 -18.79 5.72
C GLN A 3 -7.21 -17.48 5.45
N PRO A 4 -6.45 -17.37 4.37
CA PRO A 4 -5.78 -16.13 4.02
C PRO A 4 -6.83 -15.04 3.76
N HIS A 5 -6.70 -13.91 4.47
CA HIS A 5 -7.47 -12.71 4.16
C HIS A 5 -7.03 -12.20 2.78
N THR A 6 -7.80 -12.51 1.77
CA THR A 6 -7.54 -12.08 0.40
C THR A 6 -8.66 -11.15 -0.04
N SER A 7 -8.34 -9.90 -0.30
CA SER A 7 -9.26 -9.01 -1.00
C SER A 7 -9.51 -9.52 -2.42
N ALA A 8 -10.68 -9.23 -2.97
CA ALA A 8 -10.99 -9.61 -4.36
C ALA A 8 -9.88 -9.13 -5.30
N PRO A 9 -9.46 -9.97 -6.26
CA PRO A 9 -8.41 -9.58 -7.19
C PRO A 9 -8.85 -8.36 -7.99
N LEU A 10 -8.02 -7.33 -8.02
CA LEU A 10 -8.22 -6.20 -8.92
C LEU A 10 -8.08 -6.74 -10.35
N ILE A 11 -9.15 -6.73 -11.11
CA ILE A 11 -9.18 -7.21 -12.50
C ILE A 11 -8.38 -6.31 -13.42
N GLN A 12 -7.63 -6.90 -14.37
CA GLN A 12 -6.33 -6.48 -14.56
C GLN A 12 -5.94 -6.52 -15.99
N LEU A 13 -5.80 -5.33 -16.51
CA LEU A 13 -4.86 -5.13 -17.59
C LEU A 13 -3.46 -5.29 -16.98
N GLU A 14 -2.70 -6.29 -17.45
CA GLU A 14 -1.31 -6.45 -17.02
C GLU A 14 -0.55 -5.16 -17.23
N PRO A 15 0.00 -4.55 -16.18
CA PRO A 15 0.75 -3.32 -16.30
C PRO A 15 2.06 -3.59 -17.04
N ASN A 16 2.51 -2.63 -17.82
CA ASN A 16 3.88 -2.62 -18.29
C ASN A 16 4.77 -2.15 -17.13
N TRP A 17 5.44 -3.10 -16.45
CA TRP A 17 6.36 -2.82 -15.35
C TRP A 17 7.58 -2.05 -15.88
N ALA A 18 7.68 -0.79 -15.52
CA ALA A 18 8.73 0.11 -15.99
C ALA A 18 9.87 0.29 -14.98
N LEU A 19 9.60 -0.02 -13.70
CA LEU A 19 10.58 0.05 -12.64
C LEU A 19 10.41 -1.13 -11.69
N TRP A 20 11.54 -1.73 -11.30
CA TRP A 20 11.62 -2.75 -10.26
C TRP A 20 12.72 -2.36 -9.27
N TRP A 21 12.36 -2.31 -8.00
CA TRP A 21 13.26 -2.11 -6.89
C TRP A 21 13.28 -3.35 -5.99
N GLN A 22 14.47 -3.75 -5.52
CA GLN A 22 14.62 -4.79 -4.52
C GLN A 22 15.65 -4.35 -3.47
N GLY A 23 15.31 -4.56 -2.19
CA GLY A 23 16.14 -4.21 -1.04
C GLY A 23 15.53 -3.13 -0.16
N PRO A 24 16.27 -2.62 0.84
CA PRO A 24 15.75 -1.65 1.77
C PRO A 24 15.39 -0.33 1.10
N LEU A 25 14.24 0.23 1.46
CA LEU A 25 13.85 1.58 1.08
C LEU A 25 14.32 2.55 2.17
N LYS A 26 15.15 3.51 1.78
CA LYS A 26 15.62 4.62 2.63
C LYS A 26 15.01 5.93 2.12
N PRO A 27 15.03 7.03 2.89
CA PRO A 27 14.45 8.31 2.47
C PRO A 27 14.89 8.77 1.08
N ARG A 28 16.18 8.66 0.76
CA ARG A 28 16.72 9.06 -0.56
C ARG A 28 16.14 8.23 -1.72
N GLN A 29 15.94 6.93 -1.53
CA GLN A 29 15.29 6.10 -2.55
C GLN A 29 13.83 6.46 -2.72
N ASN A 30 13.12 6.76 -1.63
CA ASN A 30 11.74 7.23 -1.71
C ASN A 30 11.61 8.50 -2.54
N GLU A 31 12.51 9.47 -2.37
CA GLU A 31 12.53 10.70 -3.18
C GLU A 31 12.69 10.40 -4.68
N VAL A 32 13.59 9.51 -5.04
CA VAL A 32 13.81 9.11 -6.44
C VAL A 32 12.57 8.44 -7.01
N LEU A 33 11.96 7.50 -6.27
CA LEU A 33 10.76 6.79 -6.70
C LEU A 33 9.55 7.72 -6.85
N LEU A 34 9.38 8.68 -5.92
CA LEU A 34 8.32 9.67 -5.99
C LEU A 34 8.52 10.63 -7.18
N SER A 35 9.75 11.06 -7.45
CA SER A 35 10.08 11.89 -8.61
C SER A 35 9.80 11.16 -9.93
N TRP A 36 10.08 9.85 -9.98
CA TRP A 36 9.75 9.03 -11.14
C TRP A 36 8.24 8.95 -11.38
N LEU A 37 7.44 8.80 -10.31
CA LEU A 37 5.97 8.79 -10.39
C LEU A 37 5.43 10.14 -10.86
N GLU A 38 5.93 11.24 -10.29
CA GLU A 38 5.51 12.60 -10.65
C GLU A 38 5.77 12.89 -12.14
N GLU A 39 6.95 12.55 -12.63
CA GLU A 39 7.28 12.66 -14.04
C GLU A 39 6.40 11.76 -14.91
N GLY A 40 6.13 10.54 -14.48
CA GLY A 40 5.23 9.63 -15.18
C GLY A 40 3.80 10.16 -15.30
N PHE A 41 3.29 10.80 -14.26
CA PHE A 41 1.97 11.44 -14.27
C PHE A 41 1.96 12.65 -15.22
N ARG A 42 3.02 13.46 -15.21
CA ARG A 42 3.18 14.60 -16.09
C ARG A 42 3.21 14.19 -17.56
N GLN A 43 3.98 13.17 -17.91
CA GLN A 43 4.09 12.65 -19.29
C GLN A 43 2.77 12.08 -19.80
N ARG A 44 1.92 11.58 -18.91
CA ARG A 44 0.59 11.03 -19.22
C ARG A 44 -0.54 12.03 -19.06
N HIS A 45 -0.20 13.30 -18.88
CA HIS A 45 -1.15 14.41 -18.77
C HIS A 45 -2.21 14.19 -17.69
N TRP A 46 -1.84 13.58 -16.56
CA TRP A 46 -2.75 13.45 -15.45
C TRP A 46 -3.18 14.81 -14.92
N ALA A 47 -4.48 14.97 -14.62
CA ALA A 47 -4.97 16.19 -14.02
C ALA A 47 -4.37 16.39 -12.61
N LYS A 48 -4.27 17.66 -12.17
CA LYS A 48 -3.62 18.03 -10.91
C LYS A 48 -4.23 17.36 -9.67
N GLY A 49 -5.58 17.19 -9.65
CA GLY A 49 -6.28 16.53 -8.55
C GLY A 49 -5.90 15.06 -8.39
N PRO A 50 -6.11 14.23 -9.42
CA PRO A 50 -5.69 12.83 -9.42
C PRO A 50 -4.20 12.64 -9.12
N SER A 51 -3.31 13.44 -9.72
CA SER A 51 -1.87 13.36 -9.44
C SER A 51 -1.54 13.58 -7.97
N LYS A 52 -2.12 14.60 -7.33
CA LYS A 52 -1.92 14.86 -5.89
C LYS A 52 -2.42 13.71 -5.02
N LYS A 53 -3.58 13.15 -5.34
CA LYS A 53 -4.15 12.01 -4.61
C LYS A 53 -3.27 10.76 -4.77
N ALA A 54 -2.82 10.49 -5.99
CA ALA A 54 -1.92 9.38 -6.30
C ALA A 54 -0.57 9.50 -5.58
N MET A 55 0.02 10.70 -5.55
CA MET A 55 1.25 10.97 -4.79
C MET A 55 1.07 10.72 -3.29
N ARG A 56 -0.07 11.11 -2.69
CA ARG A 56 -0.36 10.77 -1.29
C ARG A 56 -0.38 9.27 -1.05
N CYS A 57 -1.05 8.50 -1.91
CA CYS A 57 -1.06 7.04 -1.82
C CYS A 57 0.36 6.46 -1.90
N ALA A 58 1.17 6.93 -2.84
CA ALA A 58 2.53 6.46 -3.00
C ALA A 58 3.40 6.79 -1.77
N ILE A 59 3.27 8.00 -1.21
CA ILE A 59 3.97 8.40 0.01
C ILE A 59 3.61 7.48 1.17
N GLU A 60 2.33 7.21 1.40
CA GLU A 60 1.88 6.31 2.46
C GLU A 60 2.41 4.88 2.26
N LEU A 61 2.34 4.35 1.03
CA LEU A 61 2.90 3.04 0.73
C LEU A 61 4.40 2.99 1.04
N PHE A 62 5.19 3.94 0.54
CA PHE A 62 6.64 3.95 0.72
C PHE A 62 7.05 4.17 2.17
N GLN A 63 6.31 4.98 2.95
CA GLN A 63 6.52 5.15 4.37
C GLN A 63 6.26 3.85 5.14
N ASN A 64 5.21 3.11 4.79
CA ASN A 64 4.93 1.81 5.39
C ASN A 64 6.05 0.81 5.09
N LEU A 65 6.52 0.75 3.85
CA LEU A 65 7.63 -0.12 3.46
C LEU A 65 8.94 0.26 4.17
N THR A 66 9.23 1.54 4.32
CA THR A 66 10.44 2.04 5.00
C THR A 66 10.45 1.72 6.50
N LYS A 67 9.28 1.77 7.15
CA LYS A 67 9.17 1.58 8.61
C LYS A 67 9.24 0.12 9.04
N HIS A 68 8.73 -0.79 8.23
CA HIS A 68 8.40 -2.13 8.69
C HIS A 68 9.26 -3.24 8.10
N THR A 69 10.15 -2.93 7.16
CA THR A 69 10.93 -3.97 6.50
C THR A 69 12.29 -3.49 5.99
N SER A 70 13.24 -4.41 6.05
CA SER A 70 14.57 -4.26 5.45
C SER A 70 14.69 -4.86 4.06
N ASP A 71 13.68 -5.65 3.63
CA ASP A 71 13.68 -6.34 2.34
C ASP A 71 12.33 -6.10 1.65
N VAL A 72 12.36 -5.22 0.67
CA VAL A 72 11.20 -4.82 -0.13
C VAL A 72 11.42 -5.22 -1.56
N SER A 73 10.40 -5.81 -2.19
CA SER A 73 10.28 -5.88 -3.64
C SER A 73 9.16 -4.92 -4.07
N LEU A 74 9.49 -3.93 -4.87
CA LEU A 74 8.54 -2.94 -5.37
C LEU A 74 8.60 -2.90 -6.89
N LYS A 75 7.46 -3.08 -7.54
CA LYS A 75 7.29 -2.90 -8.99
C LYS A 75 6.34 -1.74 -9.24
N MET A 76 6.67 -0.90 -10.20
CA MET A 76 5.85 0.23 -10.62
C MET A 76 5.73 0.25 -12.13
N GLY A 77 4.53 0.54 -12.62
CA GLY A 77 4.29 0.56 -14.05
C GLY A 77 2.95 1.17 -14.40
N TYR A 78 2.65 1.20 -15.69
CA TYR A 78 1.40 1.75 -16.20
C TYR A 78 0.73 0.74 -17.12
N ASP A 79 -0.58 0.65 -17.04
CA ASP A 79 -1.37 -0.12 -17.98
C ASP A 79 -1.72 0.70 -19.25
N ARG A 80 -2.45 0.07 -20.18
CA ARG A 80 -2.90 0.71 -21.43
C ARG A 80 -3.93 1.82 -21.21
N ALA A 81 -4.63 1.80 -20.08
CA ALA A 81 -5.60 2.84 -19.70
C ALA A 81 -4.91 4.06 -19.05
N GLY A 82 -3.60 3.99 -18.85
CA GLY A 82 -2.80 5.02 -18.20
C GLY A 82 -2.90 5.00 -16.67
N GLN A 83 -3.47 3.95 -16.08
CA GLN A 83 -3.47 3.76 -14.64
C GLN A 83 -2.07 3.38 -14.17
N CYS A 84 -1.67 3.90 -13.02
CA CYS A 84 -0.38 3.55 -12.42
C CYS A 84 -0.56 2.43 -11.39
N HIS A 85 0.21 1.37 -11.54
CA HIS A 85 0.22 0.22 -10.66
C HIS A 85 1.46 0.24 -9.78
N LEU A 86 1.23 0.09 -8.47
CA LEU A 86 2.28 -0.09 -7.46
C LEU A 86 2.08 -1.48 -6.84
N HIS A 87 3.04 -2.36 -7.03
CA HIS A 87 3.02 -3.70 -6.43
C HIS A 87 4.19 -3.83 -5.48
N ALA A 88 3.90 -4.04 -4.21
CA ALA A 88 4.89 -4.15 -3.15
C ALA A 88 4.79 -5.48 -2.43
N GLU A 89 5.93 -6.10 -2.16
CA GLU A 89 6.05 -7.27 -1.30
C GLU A 89 7.11 -7.02 -0.24
N ASN A 90 6.83 -7.46 0.97
CA ASN A 90 7.81 -7.46 2.05
C ASN A 90 7.61 -8.66 2.97
N ASN A 91 8.72 -9.14 3.53
CA ASN A 91 8.70 -10.19 4.54
C ASN A 91 8.34 -9.60 5.90
N VAL A 92 7.52 -10.33 6.65
CA VAL A 92 7.04 -9.97 7.99
C VAL A 92 7.52 -11.03 8.98
N ALA A 93 8.25 -10.58 10.00
CA ALA A 93 8.79 -11.46 11.02
C ALA A 93 7.66 -12.11 11.86
N PRO A 94 7.90 -13.30 12.44
CA PRO A 94 6.90 -14.00 13.25
C PRO A 94 6.31 -13.16 14.38
N ALA A 95 7.14 -12.35 15.04
CA ALA A 95 6.70 -11.48 16.14
C ALA A 95 5.70 -10.39 15.71
N GLN A 96 5.69 -10.00 14.44
CA GLN A 96 4.82 -8.97 13.87
C GLN A 96 3.61 -9.55 13.14
N TRP A 97 3.64 -10.85 12.85
CA TRP A 97 2.66 -11.50 11.97
C TRP A 97 1.23 -11.42 12.50
N ASN A 98 1.01 -11.75 13.77
CA ASN A 98 -0.33 -11.70 14.37
C ASN A 98 -0.89 -10.28 14.40
N GLY A 99 -0.08 -9.29 14.81
CA GLY A 99 -0.49 -7.89 14.81
C GLY A 99 -0.77 -7.33 13.41
N LEU A 100 -0.11 -7.88 12.38
CA LEU A 100 -0.41 -7.52 10.99
C LEU A 100 -1.82 -7.97 10.58
N HIS A 101 -2.23 -9.19 10.92
CA HIS A 101 -3.57 -9.68 10.62
C HIS A 101 -4.66 -8.81 11.27
N GLU A 102 -4.51 -8.47 12.55
CA GLU A 102 -5.43 -7.57 13.27
C GLU A 102 -5.52 -6.18 12.61
N THR A 103 -4.40 -5.70 12.05
CA THR A 103 -4.35 -4.41 11.37
C THR A 103 -4.94 -4.47 9.97
N LEU A 104 -4.73 -5.57 9.26
CA LEU A 104 -5.13 -5.72 7.86
C LEU A 104 -6.62 -6.08 7.72
N ALA A 105 -7.19 -6.87 8.62
CA ALA A 105 -8.58 -7.30 8.56
C ALA A 105 -9.55 -6.10 8.38
N PRO A 106 -9.52 -5.03 9.20
CA PRO A 106 -10.40 -3.89 8.99
C PRO A 106 -10.15 -3.16 7.65
N VAL A 107 -8.91 -3.18 7.15
CA VAL A 107 -8.56 -2.52 5.88
C VAL A 107 -9.18 -3.25 4.70
N VAL A 108 -9.29 -4.58 4.78
CA VAL A 108 -9.84 -5.43 3.70
C VAL A 108 -11.36 -5.55 3.78
N GLU A 109 -11.90 -5.66 4.99
CA GLU A 109 -13.29 -6.08 5.22
C GLU A 109 -14.27 -4.91 5.37
N LEU A 110 -13.81 -3.77 5.93
CA LEU A 110 -14.70 -2.65 6.19
C LEU A 110 -14.99 -1.83 4.92
N ASP A 111 -16.22 -1.34 4.83
CA ASP A 111 -16.56 -0.29 3.89
C ASP A 111 -15.86 1.05 4.24
N MET A 112 -15.86 1.99 3.28
CA MET A 112 -15.13 3.25 3.41
C MET A 112 -15.62 4.13 4.56
N THR A 113 -16.89 4.04 4.93
CA THR A 113 -17.49 4.83 6.02
C THR A 113 -17.06 4.29 7.37
N SER A 114 -17.19 2.97 7.54
CA SER A 114 -16.78 2.25 8.75
C SER A 114 -15.26 2.35 8.97
N LEU A 115 -14.48 2.26 7.89
CA LEU A 115 -13.02 2.42 7.98
C LEU A 115 -12.60 3.83 8.42
N LYS A 116 -13.30 4.88 7.94
CA LYS A 116 -13.07 6.27 8.39
C LYS A 116 -13.41 6.44 9.87
N ALA A 117 -14.53 5.87 10.33
CA ALA A 117 -14.94 5.94 11.73
C ALA A 117 -13.91 5.23 12.63
N LEU A 118 -13.48 4.01 12.28
CA LEU A 118 -12.44 3.28 13.02
C LEU A 118 -11.11 4.04 13.05
N ARG A 119 -10.72 4.66 11.93
CA ARG A 119 -9.51 5.47 11.88
C ARG A 119 -9.59 6.67 12.84
N LEU A 120 -10.73 7.36 12.88
CA LEU A 120 -10.94 8.49 13.78
C LEU A 120 -10.88 8.05 15.23
N GLU A 121 -11.56 6.97 15.59
CA GLU A 121 -11.51 6.35 16.91
C GLU A 121 -10.06 6.05 17.34
N LYS A 122 -9.28 5.41 16.46
CA LYS A 122 -7.87 5.13 16.74
C LYS A 122 -7.01 6.39 16.90
N LEU A 123 -7.33 7.48 16.22
CA LEU A 123 -6.65 8.76 16.40
C LEU A 123 -7.00 9.42 17.74
N GLU A 124 -8.25 9.34 18.18
CA GLU A 124 -8.74 9.95 19.42
C GLU A 124 -8.27 9.17 20.66
N HIS A 125 -8.31 7.85 20.59
CA HIS A 125 -7.98 6.96 21.71
C HIS A 125 -6.58 6.34 21.61
N GLY A 126 -5.86 6.62 20.52
CA GLY A 126 -4.63 5.96 20.18
C GLY A 126 -3.49 6.24 21.14
N ALA A 127 -3.28 5.35 22.08
CA ALA A 127 -1.94 5.15 22.62
C ALA A 127 -1.00 4.90 21.43
N ARG A 128 0.01 5.78 21.27
CA ARG A 128 1.10 5.53 20.33
C ARG A 128 1.67 4.16 20.64
N SER A 129 1.43 3.19 19.77
CA SER A 129 2.07 1.88 19.93
C SER A 129 3.57 2.12 19.99
N ALA A 130 4.28 1.37 20.87
CA ALA A 130 5.72 1.46 21.03
C ALA A 130 6.51 1.27 19.70
N THR A 131 5.83 0.77 18.66
CA THR A 131 6.36 0.53 17.31
C THR A 131 5.99 1.63 16.30
N GLY A 132 5.42 2.75 16.74
CA GLY A 132 5.37 3.99 15.92
C GLY A 132 4.24 4.10 14.90
N GLY A 133 3.13 3.41 15.09
CA GLY A 133 1.94 3.65 14.28
C GLY A 133 0.82 2.67 14.61
N ALA A 134 -0.31 3.16 15.09
CA ALA A 134 -1.49 2.37 15.46
C ALA A 134 -2.18 1.64 14.28
N GLY A 135 -1.44 1.16 13.30
CA GLY A 135 -1.99 0.55 12.08
C GLY A 135 -2.67 1.55 11.14
N LEU A 136 -2.45 2.84 11.35
CA LEU A 136 -3.08 3.91 10.57
C LEU A 136 -2.60 3.94 9.13
N GLY A 137 -1.33 3.58 8.86
CA GLY A 137 -0.76 3.67 7.51
C GLY A 137 -1.47 2.82 6.46
N LEU A 138 -1.85 1.59 6.80
CA LEU A 138 -2.63 0.74 5.88
C LEU A 138 -4.07 1.26 5.71
N MET A 139 -4.68 1.80 6.77
CA MET A 139 -5.99 2.48 6.67
C MET A 139 -5.90 3.72 5.79
N ASP A 140 -4.87 4.55 5.96
CA ASP A 140 -4.65 5.73 5.14
C ASP A 140 -4.41 5.37 3.67
N LEU A 141 -3.65 4.30 3.42
CA LEU A 141 -3.44 3.77 2.08
C LEU A 141 -4.77 3.33 1.44
N ARG A 142 -5.61 2.58 2.17
CA ARG A 142 -6.95 2.16 1.69
C ARG A 142 -7.87 3.36 1.45
N LEU A 143 -7.87 4.36 2.35
CA LEU A 143 -8.67 5.58 2.19
C LEU A 143 -8.22 6.43 0.99
N CYS A 144 -6.92 6.46 0.69
CA CYS A 144 -6.39 7.16 -0.48
C CYS A 144 -6.68 6.42 -1.78
N SER A 145 -6.49 5.08 -1.80
CA SER A 145 -6.68 4.25 -2.99
C SER A 145 -8.14 3.87 -3.23
N ARG A 146 -9.00 3.97 -2.20
CA ARG A 146 -10.38 3.46 -2.20
C ARG A 146 -10.40 1.96 -2.50
N ASP A 147 -11.26 1.51 -3.44
CA ASP A 147 -11.39 0.12 -3.83
C ASP A 147 -10.26 -0.41 -4.74
N ASN A 148 -9.22 0.40 -4.92
CA ASN A 148 -8.06 0.07 -5.76
C ASN A 148 -6.85 -0.43 -4.94
N LEU A 149 -7.06 -0.99 -3.75
CA LEU A 149 -6.07 -1.69 -2.94
C LEU A 149 -6.43 -3.17 -2.83
N ALA A 150 -5.56 -4.04 -3.30
CA ALA A 150 -5.55 -5.45 -2.94
C ALA A 150 -4.42 -5.73 -1.95
N ALA A 151 -4.70 -6.55 -0.95
CA ALA A 151 -3.74 -6.95 0.07
C ALA A 151 -3.85 -8.45 0.31
N GLU A 152 -2.70 -9.10 0.45
CA GLU A 152 -2.60 -10.54 0.67
C GLU A 152 -1.51 -10.84 1.70
N CYS A 153 -1.81 -11.72 2.64
CA CYS A 153 -0.87 -12.27 3.61
C CYS A 153 -0.57 -13.73 3.26
N ILE A 154 0.68 -14.04 2.98
CA ILE A 154 1.14 -15.39 2.62
C ILE A 154 2.01 -15.92 3.75
N PRO A 155 1.55 -16.91 4.54
CA PRO A 155 2.33 -17.45 5.65
C PRO A 155 3.55 -18.26 5.17
N PHE A 156 4.62 -18.25 5.97
CA PHE A 156 5.78 -19.12 5.79
C PHE A 156 5.70 -20.30 6.77
N GLU A 157 6.17 -21.46 6.37
CA GLU A 157 6.26 -22.66 7.24
C GLU A 157 7.14 -22.41 8.48
N SER A 158 8.15 -21.56 8.36
CA SER A 158 9.05 -21.17 9.45
C SER A 158 8.47 -20.14 10.43
N GLY A 159 7.21 -19.73 10.22
CA GLY A 159 6.56 -18.64 10.95
C GLY A 159 6.79 -17.27 10.31
N GLY A 160 5.91 -16.31 10.61
CA GLY A 160 5.83 -15.05 9.88
C GLY A 160 5.23 -15.24 8.50
N GLY A 161 5.58 -14.38 7.55
CA GLY A 161 5.05 -14.48 6.19
C GLY A 161 5.44 -13.33 5.30
N LYS A 162 4.75 -13.22 4.18
CA LYS A 162 4.89 -12.15 3.20
C LYS A 162 3.61 -11.33 3.15
N LEU A 163 3.73 -10.01 3.28
CA LEU A 163 2.68 -9.07 2.92
C LEU A 163 2.86 -8.65 1.47
N ARG A 164 1.81 -8.78 0.68
CA ARG A 164 1.72 -8.31 -0.70
C ARG A 164 0.65 -7.24 -0.79
N LEU A 165 1.01 -6.09 -1.34
CA LEU A 165 0.10 -4.98 -1.58
C LEU A 165 0.11 -4.62 -3.06
N HIS A 166 -1.08 -4.44 -3.64
CA HIS A 166 -1.22 -3.93 -4.99
C HIS A 166 -2.16 -2.73 -4.98
N VAL A 167 -1.66 -1.59 -5.39
CA VAL A 167 -2.39 -0.32 -5.46
C VAL A 167 -2.51 0.11 -6.90
N VAL A 168 -3.72 0.45 -7.33
CA VAL A 168 -3.97 1.04 -8.65
C VAL A 168 -4.36 2.50 -8.49
N LEU A 169 -3.60 3.39 -9.10
CA LEU A 169 -3.80 4.83 -9.08
C LEU A 169 -4.42 5.27 -10.40
N ASN A 170 -5.53 6.00 -10.32
CA ASN A 170 -6.32 6.38 -11.48
C ASN A 170 -6.04 7.81 -11.96
N PRO A 171 -5.91 8.04 -13.30
CA PRO A 171 -5.74 9.38 -13.86
C PRO A 171 -7.01 10.24 -13.77
N LYS A 172 -8.16 9.63 -13.52
CA LYS A 172 -9.45 10.31 -13.40
C LYS A 172 -9.82 10.52 -11.93
N SER A 173 -10.38 11.70 -11.61
CA SER A 173 -11.07 11.92 -10.34
C SER A 173 -12.47 11.32 -10.45
N ASP A 174 -12.84 10.46 -9.51
CA ASP A 174 -14.23 10.16 -9.23
C ASP A 174 -14.82 11.27 -8.36
#